data_9a72cc186c840cc0c0e3693df28db7e1
#
_entry.id   9a72cc186c840cc0c0e3693df28db7e1
#
_cell.length_a   1.000
_cell.length_b   1.000
_cell.length_c   1.000
_cell.angle_alpha   90.00
_cell.angle_beta   90.00
_cell.angle_gamma   90.00
#
_symmetry.space_group_name_H-M   'P 1'
#
loop_
_entity.id
_entity.type
_entity.pdbx_description
1 polymer ?
#
loop_
_entity_poly.entity_id
_entity_poly.type
_entity_poly.pdbx_seq_one_letter_code
_entity_poly.pdbx_strand_id
1 'polypeptide(L)'
;MNGDVPEGARMGRRVFLSGLAAGATAALLPVSRAAARPALDDLRIQRLAWAGIGLQLPGATLFIDPLTNAAEWGRALPDVLVPVEGGVGDTTVLLTHVHSDHFDAGAVAQALRNGGRLIYPERTHPLPVPAGARARPATLWEPQLLGDFTATAVPASDGYGDTQVSWVVSAAGRRIFHGGDTMWHGHWWKIGRQLGPFDVAFLPINGARFGWRTPVSGQPGVLTPEQAIAAATVLGARTVVPIHYGISGVDAYQEVDDPLGALIRVARGTAIEVQSVQPGEWVAWK
;
A
#
# COMPACT_ATOMS: atom_id res chain seq x y z
N MET A 1 -75.24 -5.22 -6.53
CA MET A 1 -75.83 -6.19 -5.61
C MET A 1 -74.95 -6.18 -4.42
N ASN A 2 -75.13 -5.34 -3.51
CA ASN A 2 -75.94 -5.32 -2.29
C ASN A 2 -75.65 -6.52 -1.35
N GLY A 3 -75.37 -6.17 -0.17
CA GLY A 3 -75.57 -6.90 1.10
C GLY A 3 -74.29 -7.14 1.87
N ASP A 4 -74.16 -6.91 3.06
CA ASP A 4 -74.79 -6.18 4.15
C ASP A 4 -73.91 -6.46 5.38
N VAL A 5 -73.73 -5.48 6.22
CA VAL A 5 -73.14 -5.56 7.54
C VAL A 5 -74.21 -5.98 8.52
N PRO A 6 -73.88 -6.66 9.62
CA PRO A 6 -74.54 -6.27 10.84
C PRO A 6 -73.55 -5.96 12.01
N GLU A 7 -74.02 -5.00 12.68
CA GLU A 7 -73.67 -4.32 13.90
C GLU A 7 -73.91 -5.18 15.18
N GLY A 8 -73.10 -4.96 16.20
CA GLY A 8 -73.63 -4.91 17.56
C GLY A 8 -73.31 -6.03 18.50
N ALA A 9 -72.46 -5.75 19.53
CA ALA A 9 -72.88 -5.81 20.93
C ALA A 9 -71.80 -5.32 21.91
N ARG A 10 -72.16 -4.30 22.66
CA ARG A 10 -71.45 -3.78 23.86
C ARG A 10 -71.83 -4.64 25.07
N MET A 11 -70.88 -4.81 26.00
CA MET A 11 -70.96 -4.86 27.50
C MET A 11 -69.74 -5.63 27.96
N GLY A 12 -69.00 -5.26 29.00
CA GLY A 12 -69.14 -4.39 30.12
C GLY A 12 -67.94 -4.60 31.04
N ARG A 13 -67.59 -3.58 31.75
CA ARG A 13 -66.49 -3.44 32.74
C ARG A 13 -66.45 -4.60 33.75
N ARG A 14 -65.21 -5.02 34.08
CA ARG A 14 -64.76 -5.10 35.51
C ARG A 14 -63.25 -5.16 35.61
N VAL A 15 -62.75 -4.26 36.43
CA VAL A 15 -61.38 -4.05 36.87
C VAL A 15 -60.95 -5.19 37.80
N PHE A 16 -59.73 -5.74 37.59
CA PHE A 16 -58.94 -6.34 38.66
C PHE A 16 -57.48 -5.87 38.53
N LEU A 17 -57.12 -4.98 39.43
CA LEU A 17 -55.72 -4.62 39.72
C LEU A 17 -55.11 -5.77 40.51
N SER A 18 -54.07 -6.38 40.01
CA SER A 18 -53.10 -7.14 40.78
C SER A 18 -51.71 -6.78 40.30
N GLY A 19 -51.01 -6.02 41.11
CA GLY A 19 -49.66 -5.60 40.88
C GLY A 19 -48.69 -6.78 40.96
N LEU A 20 -47.81 -6.85 40.00
CA LEU A 20 -46.53 -7.54 40.07
C LEU A 20 -45.47 -6.57 39.62
N ALA A 21 -44.71 -6.04 40.56
CA ALA A 21 -43.52 -5.29 40.34
C ALA A 21 -42.44 -6.27 39.82
N ALA A 22 -42.26 -6.34 38.50
CA ALA A 22 -41.09 -6.97 37.88
C ALA A 22 -39.95 -5.95 37.84
N GLY A 23 -38.99 -6.10 38.71
CA GLY A 23 -37.75 -5.34 38.69
C GLY A 23 -36.99 -5.62 37.38
N ALA A 24 -37.02 -4.65 36.46
CA ALA A 24 -36.17 -4.69 35.27
C ALA A 24 -34.74 -4.31 35.71
N THR A 25 -33.90 -5.30 35.96
CA THR A 25 -32.44 -5.10 35.97
C THR A 25 -32.01 -4.78 34.55
N ALA A 26 -31.83 -3.50 34.23
CA ALA A 26 -31.18 -3.07 33.02
C ALA A 26 -29.72 -3.56 33.06
N ALA A 27 -29.43 -4.63 32.34
CA ALA A 27 -28.06 -5.02 32.07
C ALA A 27 -27.44 -3.92 31.19
N LEU A 28 -26.57 -3.11 31.79
CA LEU A 28 -25.71 -2.20 31.09
C LEU A 28 -24.78 -3.05 30.20
N LEU A 29 -25.16 -3.21 28.94
CA LEU A 29 -24.24 -3.74 27.92
C LEU A 29 -23.04 -2.79 27.87
N PRO A 30 -21.79 -3.31 27.89
CA PRO A 30 -20.63 -2.46 27.72
C PRO A 30 -20.75 -1.77 26.37
N VAL A 31 -20.87 -0.44 26.39
CA VAL A 31 -20.74 0.37 25.17
C VAL A 31 -19.35 0.11 24.64
N SER A 32 -19.26 -0.69 23.59
CA SER A 32 -18.03 -0.88 22.84
C SER A 32 -17.57 0.51 22.40
N ARG A 33 -16.51 1.01 23.03
CA ARG A 33 -15.89 2.27 22.64
C ARG A 33 -15.41 2.08 21.20
N ALA A 34 -16.12 2.64 20.24
CA ALA A 34 -15.63 2.70 18.87
C ALA A 34 -14.21 3.28 18.93
N ALA A 35 -13.22 2.54 18.44
CA ALA A 35 -11.86 3.04 18.39
C ALA A 35 -11.87 4.37 17.63
N ALA A 36 -11.27 5.40 18.22
CA ALA A 36 -11.17 6.69 17.55
C ALA A 36 -10.45 6.49 16.21
N ARG A 37 -10.96 7.12 15.14
CA ARG A 37 -10.27 7.08 13.85
C ARG A 37 -8.89 7.72 14.02
N PRO A 38 -7.84 7.13 13.41
CA PRO A 38 -6.49 7.71 13.45
C PRO A 38 -6.50 9.14 12.94
N ALA A 39 -5.78 10.03 13.64
CA ALA A 39 -5.58 11.42 13.20
C ALA A 39 -4.56 11.48 12.05
N LEU A 40 -4.54 12.60 11.32
CA LEU A 40 -3.61 12.80 10.20
C LEU A 40 -2.14 12.59 10.58
N ASP A 41 -1.76 12.98 11.79
CA ASP A 41 -0.39 12.91 12.29
C ASP A 41 -0.03 11.53 12.87
N ASP A 42 -1.00 10.63 13.00
CA ASP A 42 -0.74 9.26 13.49
C ASP A 42 -0.04 8.38 12.44
N LEU A 43 -0.19 8.71 11.15
CA LEU A 43 0.46 7.95 10.09
C LEU A 43 1.92 8.35 9.95
N ARG A 44 2.80 7.37 10.15
CA ARG A 44 4.24 7.51 9.91
C ARG A 44 4.65 6.58 8.77
N ILE A 45 5.53 7.05 7.88
CA ILE A 45 6.07 6.24 6.78
C ILE A 45 7.59 6.25 6.88
N GLN A 46 8.18 5.06 6.95
CA GLN A 46 9.62 4.85 6.95
C GLN A 46 10.05 4.32 5.58
N ARG A 47 11.10 4.90 4.99
CA ARG A 47 11.76 4.28 3.86
C ARG A 47 12.59 3.09 4.36
N LEU A 48 12.41 1.94 3.73
CA LEU A 48 13.27 0.77 3.89
C LEU A 48 14.30 0.74 2.76
N ALA A 49 15.07 -0.34 2.65
CA ALA A 49 16.02 -0.50 1.56
C ALA A 49 15.32 -0.61 0.21
N TRP A 50 16.00 -0.18 -0.83
CA TRP A 50 15.61 -0.30 -2.23
C TRP A 50 14.24 0.35 -2.54
N ALA A 51 13.21 -0.47 -2.81
CA ALA A 51 11.85 -0.01 -3.02
C ALA A 51 10.97 -0.15 -1.77
N GLY A 52 11.47 -0.76 -0.69
CA GLY A 52 10.69 -1.05 0.49
C GLY A 52 10.22 0.17 1.28
N ILE A 53 9.00 0.11 1.81
CA ILE A 53 8.48 1.08 2.77
C ILE A 53 7.70 0.40 3.89
N GLY A 54 7.66 1.04 5.05
CA GLY A 54 6.83 0.65 6.19
C GLY A 54 5.91 1.79 6.61
N LEU A 55 4.61 1.54 6.71
CA LEU A 55 3.60 2.47 7.19
C LEU A 55 3.14 2.03 8.58
N GLN A 56 3.09 2.98 9.52
CA GLN A 56 2.72 2.72 10.91
C GLN A 56 1.57 3.60 11.34
N LEU A 57 0.61 2.97 12.00
CA LEU A 57 -0.48 3.59 12.76
C LEU A 57 -0.48 3.02 14.18
N PRO A 58 -1.13 3.67 15.16
CA PRO A 58 -1.33 3.08 16.46
C PRO A 58 -2.08 1.73 16.34
N GLY A 59 -1.37 0.62 16.63
CA GLY A 59 -1.93 -0.73 16.59
C GLY A 59 -1.99 -1.41 15.23
N ALA A 60 -1.45 -0.81 14.15
CA ALA A 60 -1.39 -1.45 12.84
C ALA A 60 -0.12 -1.08 12.07
N THR A 61 0.42 -2.03 11.30
CA THR A 61 1.59 -1.83 10.47
C THR A 61 1.35 -2.42 9.08
N LEU A 62 1.77 -1.70 8.04
CA LEU A 62 1.72 -2.17 6.67
C LEU A 62 3.09 -1.99 6.03
N PHE A 63 3.62 -3.05 5.42
CA PHE A 63 4.84 -3.01 4.64
C PHE A 63 4.53 -3.17 3.15
N ILE A 64 5.30 -2.51 2.29
CA ILE A 64 5.32 -2.76 0.84
C ILE A 64 6.75 -3.14 0.47
N ASP A 65 6.92 -4.28 -0.19
CA ASP A 65 8.20 -4.82 -0.66
C ASP A 65 9.33 -4.77 0.39
N PRO A 66 9.12 -5.29 1.62
CA PRO A 66 10.15 -5.24 2.64
C PRO A 66 11.34 -6.14 2.24
N LEU A 67 12.56 -5.58 2.30
CA LEU A 67 13.80 -6.24 1.94
C LEU A 67 14.79 -6.19 3.11
N THR A 68 15.23 -7.35 3.57
CA THR A 68 16.28 -7.51 4.61
C THR A 68 17.49 -8.26 4.10
N ASN A 69 17.42 -8.74 2.85
CA ASN A 69 18.49 -9.45 2.17
C ASN A 69 18.64 -8.89 0.74
N ALA A 70 19.83 -8.43 0.43
CA ALA A 70 20.19 -7.92 -0.91
C ALA A 70 21.20 -8.85 -1.59
N ALA A 71 21.11 -10.17 -1.37
CA ALA A 71 22.09 -11.15 -1.90
C ALA A 71 22.22 -11.07 -3.42
N GLU A 72 21.15 -10.73 -4.15
CA GLU A 72 21.18 -10.54 -5.58
C GLU A 72 22.05 -9.37 -6.02
N TRP A 73 21.94 -8.25 -5.34
CA TRP A 73 22.71 -7.05 -5.64
C TRP A 73 24.06 -7.02 -4.93
N GLY A 74 24.18 -7.73 -3.78
CA GLY A 74 25.40 -7.75 -2.97
C GLY A 74 25.89 -6.33 -2.66
N ARG A 75 27.14 -6.03 -3.03
CA ARG A 75 27.75 -4.71 -2.80
C ARG A 75 27.30 -3.65 -3.80
N ALA A 76 26.61 -4.03 -4.86
CA ALA A 76 26.10 -3.06 -5.83
C ALA A 76 24.93 -2.25 -5.27
N LEU A 77 24.19 -2.77 -4.28
CA LEU A 77 23.18 -2.00 -3.57
C LEU A 77 23.83 -1.17 -2.46
N PRO A 78 23.82 0.17 -2.55
CA PRO A 78 24.43 1.04 -1.54
C PRO A 78 23.56 1.20 -0.29
N ASP A 79 22.28 0.82 -0.37
CA ASP A 79 21.31 1.02 0.70
C ASP A 79 21.66 0.21 1.96
N VAL A 80 21.45 0.82 3.11
CA VAL A 80 21.48 0.11 4.39
C VAL A 80 20.21 -0.72 4.50
N LEU A 81 20.38 -2.03 4.76
CA LEU A 81 19.25 -2.90 5.03
C LEU A 81 18.62 -2.56 6.38
N VAL A 82 17.40 -2.07 6.36
CA VAL A 82 16.66 -1.69 7.57
C VAL A 82 15.96 -2.94 8.11
N PRO A 83 16.14 -3.26 9.41
CA PRO A 83 15.45 -4.39 10.01
C PRO A 83 13.93 -4.23 9.89
N VAL A 84 13.26 -5.29 9.42
CA VAL A 84 11.81 -5.37 9.41
C VAL A 84 11.35 -5.96 10.74
N GLU A 85 10.92 -5.10 11.64
CA GLU A 85 10.35 -5.57 12.90
C GLU A 85 8.86 -5.86 12.71
N GLY A 86 8.46 -7.09 13.09
CA GLY A 86 7.05 -7.47 13.07
C GLY A 86 6.23 -6.44 13.85
N GLY A 87 5.22 -5.88 13.19
CA GLY A 87 4.44 -4.77 13.72
C GLY A 87 3.78 -5.07 15.05
N VAL A 88 3.54 -4.02 15.82
CA VAL A 88 2.66 -4.09 16.98
C VAL A 88 1.22 -4.07 16.45
N GLY A 89 0.45 -5.13 16.73
CA GLY A 89 -0.95 -5.22 16.31
C GLY A 89 -1.15 -5.90 14.95
N ASP A 90 -2.11 -5.39 14.16
CA ASP A 90 -2.48 -5.99 12.87
C ASP A 90 -1.42 -5.66 11.81
N THR A 91 -0.74 -6.66 11.28
CA THR A 91 0.32 -6.48 10.29
C THR A 91 -0.12 -6.98 8.92
N THR A 92 0.18 -6.19 7.89
CA THR A 92 -0.04 -6.54 6.49
C THR A 92 1.24 -6.33 5.69
N VAL A 93 1.56 -7.27 4.81
CA VAL A 93 2.60 -7.12 3.78
C VAL A 93 1.92 -7.10 2.41
N LEU A 94 2.24 -6.09 1.62
CA LEU A 94 1.86 -5.96 0.22
C LEU A 94 3.10 -6.20 -0.64
N LEU A 95 2.97 -6.97 -1.71
CA LEU A 95 4.04 -7.11 -2.71
C LEU A 95 3.59 -6.46 -4.01
N THR A 96 4.48 -5.71 -4.64
CA THR A 96 4.24 -5.17 -5.99
C THR A 96 4.41 -6.26 -7.03
N HIS A 97 5.43 -7.09 -6.88
CA HIS A 97 5.73 -8.27 -7.69
C HIS A 97 6.69 -9.21 -6.93
N VAL A 98 7.28 -10.19 -7.60
CA VAL A 98 8.01 -11.27 -6.92
C VAL A 98 9.43 -11.48 -7.46
N HIS A 99 10.03 -10.45 -8.05
CA HIS A 99 11.46 -10.47 -8.28
C HIS A 99 12.20 -10.44 -6.94
N SER A 100 13.40 -10.99 -6.92
CA SER A 100 14.18 -11.20 -5.70
C SER A 100 14.63 -9.92 -4.99
N ASP A 101 14.62 -8.79 -5.68
CA ASP A 101 14.85 -7.46 -5.15
C ASP A 101 13.60 -6.75 -4.61
N HIS A 102 12.42 -7.40 -4.68
CA HIS A 102 11.15 -6.93 -4.11
C HIS A 102 10.50 -7.96 -3.18
N PHE A 103 10.77 -9.24 -3.39
CA PHE A 103 10.26 -10.32 -2.56
C PHE A 103 11.36 -11.02 -1.80
N ASP A 104 11.49 -10.69 -0.52
CA ASP A 104 12.32 -11.37 0.47
C ASP A 104 11.44 -12.19 1.40
N ALA A 105 11.48 -13.52 1.24
CA ALA A 105 10.70 -14.45 2.07
C ALA A 105 11.05 -14.34 3.57
N GLY A 106 12.31 -14.02 3.89
CA GLY A 106 12.78 -13.81 5.26
C GLY A 106 12.16 -12.55 5.87
N ALA A 107 12.17 -11.43 5.13
CA ALA A 107 11.55 -10.18 5.55
C ALA A 107 10.03 -10.34 5.75
N VAL A 108 9.36 -11.02 4.82
CA VAL A 108 7.92 -11.31 4.93
C VAL A 108 7.64 -12.18 6.16
N ALA A 109 8.45 -13.22 6.40
CA ALA A 109 8.31 -14.08 7.58
C ALA A 109 8.54 -13.31 8.88
N GLN A 110 9.51 -12.42 8.91
CA GLN A 110 9.79 -11.57 10.08
C GLN A 110 8.67 -10.55 10.32
N ALA A 111 8.16 -9.90 9.28
CA ALA A 111 7.03 -8.97 9.39
C ALA A 111 5.78 -9.68 9.93
N LEU A 112 5.50 -10.90 9.47
CA LEU A 112 4.29 -11.65 9.78
C LEU A 112 4.47 -12.72 10.88
N ARG A 113 5.55 -12.67 11.65
CA ARG A 113 5.86 -13.67 12.70
C ARG A 113 4.75 -13.86 13.74
N ASN A 114 3.95 -12.83 13.97
CA ASN A 114 2.81 -12.86 14.88
C ASN A 114 1.46 -13.08 14.15
N GLY A 115 1.49 -13.58 12.91
CA GLY A 115 0.34 -13.66 12.02
C GLY A 115 0.15 -12.37 11.22
N GLY A 116 -0.95 -12.28 10.49
CA GLY A 116 -1.26 -11.12 9.66
C GLY A 116 -1.66 -11.47 8.23
N ARG A 117 -1.46 -10.55 7.30
CA ARG A 117 -1.88 -10.70 5.89
C ARG A 117 -0.72 -10.52 4.94
N LEU A 118 -0.65 -11.38 3.92
CA LEU A 118 0.21 -11.22 2.75
C LEU A 118 -0.68 -11.04 1.53
N ILE A 119 -0.54 -9.92 0.83
CA ILE A 119 -1.29 -9.63 -0.40
C ILE A 119 -0.29 -9.40 -1.53
N TYR A 120 -0.47 -10.10 -2.64
CA TYR A 120 0.48 -10.16 -3.74
C TYR A 120 -0.24 -10.15 -5.08
N PRO A 121 0.41 -9.80 -6.21
CA PRO A 121 -0.19 -9.89 -7.53
C PRO A 121 -0.60 -11.32 -7.86
N GLU A 122 -1.68 -11.47 -8.63
CA GLU A 122 -2.07 -12.79 -9.13
C GLU A 122 -0.91 -13.44 -9.90
N ARG A 123 -0.67 -14.70 -9.62
CA ARG A 123 0.45 -15.45 -10.20
C ARG A 123 0.15 -16.93 -10.34
N THR A 124 0.88 -17.59 -11.26
CA THR A 124 0.70 -19.02 -11.54
C THR A 124 1.35 -19.95 -10.52
N HIS A 125 2.37 -19.46 -9.79
CA HIS A 125 3.10 -20.28 -8.83
C HIS A 125 2.84 -19.79 -7.39
N PRO A 126 2.68 -20.71 -6.42
CA PRO A 126 2.47 -20.33 -5.03
C PRO A 126 3.71 -19.63 -4.46
N LEU A 127 3.45 -18.72 -3.50
CA LEU A 127 4.48 -18.08 -2.68
C LEU A 127 4.69 -18.87 -1.39
N PRO A 128 5.90 -18.87 -0.80
CA PRO A 128 6.10 -19.31 0.56
C PRO A 128 5.36 -18.38 1.51
N VAL A 129 4.33 -18.92 2.19
CA VAL A 129 3.51 -18.17 3.14
C VAL A 129 3.94 -18.54 4.56
N PRO A 130 4.32 -17.57 5.41
CA PRO A 130 4.64 -17.84 6.79
C PRO A 130 3.50 -18.50 7.56
N ALA A 131 3.82 -19.39 8.49
CA ALA A 131 2.83 -20.05 9.34
C ALA A 131 1.99 -19.01 10.10
N GLY A 132 0.66 -19.19 10.10
CA GLY A 132 -0.28 -18.27 10.74
C GLY A 132 -0.64 -17.02 9.95
N ALA A 133 0.05 -16.74 8.83
CA ALA A 133 -0.32 -15.64 7.93
C ALA A 133 -1.43 -16.08 6.95
N ARG A 134 -2.30 -15.12 6.61
CA ARG A 134 -3.33 -15.29 5.57
C ARG A 134 -2.84 -14.64 4.28
N ALA A 135 -2.62 -15.45 3.25
CA ALA A 135 -2.16 -14.96 1.96
C ALA A 135 -3.28 -15.01 0.91
N ARG A 136 -3.34 -13.97 0.08
CA ARG A 136 -4.28 -13.92 -1.05
C ARG A 136 -3.74 -13.05 -2.19
N PRO A 137 -4.16 -13.32 -3.44
CA PRO A 137 -3.87 -12.43 -4.54
C PRO A 137 -4.67 -11.13 -4.43
N ALA A 138 -4.14 -10.08 -5.06
CA ALA A 138 -4.79 -8.79 -5.21
C ALA A 138 -5.67 -8.77 -6.46
N THR A 139 -6.86 -8.22 -6.35
CA THR A 139 -7.70 -7.87 -7.50
C THR A 139 -7.48 -6.41 -7.85
N LEU A 140 -7.20 -6.12 -9.12
CA LEU A 140 -7.01 -4.74 -9.58
C LEU A 140 -8.27 -3.89 -9.37
N TRP A 141 -8.08 -2.65 -8.93
CA TRP A 141 -9.12 -1.63 -8.70
C TRP A 141 -10.08 -1.93 -7.55
N GLU A 142 -9.91 -3.04 -6.84
CA GLU A 142 -10.75 -3.43 -5.72
C GLU A 142 -10.14 -2.97 -4.40
N PRO A 143 -10.77 -2.03 -3.66
CA PRO A 143 -10.28 -1.60 -2.36
C PRO A 143 -10.36 -2.74 -1.33
N GLN A 144 -9.28 -2.93 -0.60
CA GLN A 144 -9.17 -3.94 0.45
C GLN A 144 -9.04 -3.25 1.81
N LEU A 145 -9.98 -3.52 2.71
CA LEU A 145 -9.92 -3.02 4.09
C LEU A 145 -8.96 -3.89 4.93
N LEU A 146 -7.96 -3.25 5.49
CA LEU A 146 -6.84 -3.88 6.21
C LEU A 146 -6.66 -3.22 7.58
N GLY A 147 -7.68 -3.33 8.43
CA GLY A 147 -7.77 -2.57 9.66
C GLY A 147 -7.99 -1.08 9.36
N ASP A 148 -7.09 -0.21 9.85
CA ASP A 148 -7.14 1.23 9.61
C ASP A 148 -6.51 1.66 8.27
N PHE A 149 -5.98 0.71 7.50
CA PHE A 149 -5.52 0.91 6.14
C PHE A 149 -6.58 0.47 5.12
N THR A 150 -6.61 1.15 3.99
CA THR A 150 -7.27 0.67 2.77
C THR A 150 -6.22 0.60 1.68
N ALA A 151 -6.03 -0.57 1.06
CA ALA A 151 -5.09 -0.74 -0.05
C ALA A 151 -5.83 -1.13 -1.33
N THR A 152 -5.45 -0.54 -2.45
CA THR A 152 -5.98 -0.85 -3.77
C THR A 152 -4.82 -1.15 -4.71
N ALA A 153 -4.82 -2.35 -5.28
CA ALA A 153 -3.89 -2.70 -6.35
C ALA A 153 -4.34 -2.02 -7.65
N VAL A 154 -3.40 -1.39 -8.34
CA VAL A 154 -3.64 -0.75 -9.64
C VAL A 154 -2.63 -1.26 -10.67
N PRO A 155 -2.95 -1.16 -11.97
CA PRO A 155 -2.04 -1.64 -13.00
C PRO A 155 -0.66 -0.99 -12.92
N ALA A 156 0.35 -1.82 -13.10
CA ALA A 156 1.74 -1.46 -13.34
C ALA A 156 2.24 -2.19 -14.58
N SER A 157 3.43 -1.86 -15.05
CA SER A 157 4.09 -2.55 -16.17
C SER A 157 5.51 -2.88 -15.76
N ASP A 158 5.78 -4.17 -15.67
CA ASP A 158 7.11 -4.70 -15.41
C ASP A 158 7.96 -4.67 -16.69
N GLY A 159 9.24 -4.31 -16.56
CA GLY A 159 10.17 -4.25 -17.68
C GLY A 159 10.54 -5.62 -18.28
N TYR A 160 10.26 -6.72 -17.55
CA TYR A 160 10.41 -8.10 -18.01
C TYR A 160 9.12 -8.67 -18.60
N GLY A 161 7.96 -8.02 -18.33
CA GLY A 161 6.65 -8.50 -18.71
C GLY A 161 6.02 -9.45 -17.69
N ASP A 162 6.57 -9.51 -16.47
CA ASP A 162 6.02 -10.27 -15.37
C ASP A 162 4.82 -9.56 -14.72
N THR A 163 4.03 -10.31 -13.96
CA THR A 163 2.86 -9.73 -13.29
C THR A 163 3.28 -8.80 -12.17
N GLN A 164 2.87 -7.54 -12.29
CA GLN A 164 3.15 -6.49 -11.33
C GLN A 164 1.92 -5.62 -11.06
N VAL A 165 1.85 -5.06 -9.86
CA VAL A 165 0.88 -4.03 -9.47
C VAL A 165 1.60 -2.87 -8.81
N SER A 166 1.03 -1.68 -8.92
CA SER A 166 1.31 -0.57 -8.01
C SER A 166 0.26 -0.54 -6.90
N TRP A 167 0.60 0.07 -5.77
CA TRP A 167 -0.32 0.14 -4.64
C TRP A 167 -0.75 1.57 -4.36
N VAL A 168 -2.05 1.74 -4.14
CA VAL A 168 -2.63 2.94 -3.52
C VAL A 168 -3.02 2.57 -2.10
N VAL A 169 -2.45 3.26 -1.11
CA VAL A 169 -2.78 3.07 0.30
C VAL A 169 -3.40 4.33 0.85
N SER A 170 -4.54 4.20 1.51
CA SER A 170 -5.20 5.28 2.25
C SER A 170 -5.23 4.95 3.74
N ALA A 171 -4.82 5.90 4.56
CA ALA A 171 -4.82 5.78 6.02
C ALA A 171 -4.79 7.16 6.66
N ALA A 172 -5.47 7.35 7.79
CA ALA A 172 -5.48 8.62 8.55
C ALA A 172 -5.73 9.85 7.65
N GLY A 173 -6.62 9.74 6.65
CA GLY A 173 -6.92 10.85 5.73
C GLY A 173 -5.84 11.15 4.69
N ARG A 174 -4.72 10.43 4.66
CA ARG A 174 -3.64 10.53 3.67
C ARG A 174 -3.79 9.50 2.57
N ARG A 175 -3.28 9.83 1.37
CA ARG A 175 -3.20 8.91 0.22
C ARG A 175 -1.78 8.78 -0.26
N ILE A 176 -1.33 7.55 -0.36
CA ILE A 176 0.02 7.17 -0.73
C ILE A 176 -0.03 6.33 -2.01
N PHE A 177 0.83 6.63 -2.96
CA PHE A 177 1.05 5.80 -4.13
C PHE A 177 2.42 5.14 -4.04
N HIS A 178 2.51 3.85 -4.37
CA HIS A 178 3.78 3.11 -4.45
C HIS A 178 3.86 2.43 -5.81
N GLY A 179 4.84 2.81 -6.60
CA GLY A 179 4.99 2.37 -7.99
C GLY A 179 5.56 0.96 -8.16
N GLY A 180 6.28 0.45 -7.16
CA GLY A 180 7.18 -0.68 -7.39
C GLY A 180 8.34 -0.25 -8.29
N ASP A 181 8.73 -1.08 -9.24
CA ASP A 181 9.73 -0.77 -10.27
C ASP A 181 9.12 -0.55 -11.67
N THR A 182 7.88 -0.13 -11.72
CA THR A 182 7.11 0.02 -12.95
C THR A 182 7.81 0.91 -13.99
N MET A 183 7.62 0.57 -15.26
CA MET A 183 7.92 1.46 -16.38
C MET A 183 6.74 2.39 -16.70
N TRP A 184 6.94 3.34 -17.65
CA TRP A 184 5.88 4.21 -18.14
C TRP A 184 4.79 3.40 -18.85
N HIS A 185 3.50 3.65 -18.51
CA HIS A 185 2.34 2.97 -19.09
C HIS A 185 1.12 3.90 -19.22
N GLY A 186 0.07 3.45 -19.91
CA GLY A 186 -1.12 4.27 -20.19
C GLY A 186 -2.10 4.45 -19.02
N HIS A 187 -1.91 3.76 -17.89
CA HIS A 187 -2.89 3.78 -16.79
C HIS A 187 -2.75 4.97 -15.83
N TRP A 188 -1.67 5.77 -15.92
CA TRP A 188 -1.40 6.90 -15.01
C TRP A 188 -2.60 7.84 -14.88
N TRP A 189 -3.20 8.25 -16.01
CA TRP A 189 -4.36 9.15 -16.02
C TRP A 189 -5.60 8.56 -15.36
N LYS A 190 -5.85 7.26 -15.53
CA LYS A 190 -6.98 6.59 -14.88
C LYS A 190 -6.75 6.52 -13.37
N ILE A 191 -5.54 6.17 -12.93
CA ILE A 191 -5.17 6.11 -11.51
C ILE A 191 -5.35 7.50 -10.88
N GLY A 192 -4.77 8.55 -11.47
CA GLY A 192 -4.88 9.92 -10.96
C GLY A 192 -6.33 10.40 -10.84
N ARG A 193 -7.16 10.15 -11.85
CA ARG A 193 -8.58 10.56 -11.84
C ARG A 193 -9.44 9.80 -10.83
N GLN A 194 -9.19 8.52 -10.62
CA GLN A 194 -10.04 7.69 -9.76
C GLN A 194 -9.60 7.68 -8.29
N LEU A 195 -8.29 7.73 -8.05
CA LEU A 195 -7.72 7.48 -6.74
C LEU A 195 -6.86 8.65 -6.20
N GLY A 196 -6.46 9.59 -7.06
CA GLY A 196 -5.73 10.79 -6.67
C GLY A 196 -6.63 11.89 -6.07
N PRO A 197 -6.08 13.06 -5.68
CA PRO A 197 -4.65 13.33 -5.62
C PRO A 197 -3.95 12.57 -4.49
N PHE A 198 -2.61 12.48 -4.56
CA PHE A 198 -1.79 11.78 -3.57
C PHE A 198 -0.96 12.76 -2.74
N ASP A 199 -0.84 12.50 -1.44
CA ASP A 199 0.06 13.26 -0.56
C ASP A 199 1.52 12.91 -0.85
N VAL A 200 1.82 11.61 -1.04
CA VAL A 200 3.15 11.11 -1.34
C VAL A 200 3.08 10.01 -2.41
N ALA A 201 3.99 10.05 -3.38
CA ALA A 201 4.24 8.99 -4.34
C ALA A 201 5.67 8.46 -4.19
N PHE A 202 5.81 7.16 -3.94
CA PHE A 202 7.07 6.43 -4.00
C PHE A 202 7.24 5.92 -5.41
N LEU A 203 8.21 6.48 -6.15
CA LEU A 203 8.40 6.17 -7.56
C LEU A 203 9.84 5.73 -7.83
N PRO A 204 10.03 4.67 -8.65
CA PRO A 204 11.35 4.29 -9.11
C PRO A 204 11.89 5.37 -10.04
N ILE A 205 13.22 5.58 -10.03
CA ILE A 205 13.81 6.69 -10.78
C ILE A 205 15.06 6.30 -11.57
N ASN A 206 15.48 5.05 -11.54
CA ASN A 206 16.78 4.68 -12.08
C ASN A 206 16.81 4.53 -13.61
N GLY A 207 15.66 4.41 -14.29
CA GLY A 207 15.60 4.24 -15.73
C GLY A 207 16.42 3.04 -16.24
N ALA A 208 16.46 1.96 -15.47
CA ALA A 208 17.33 0.81 -15.70
C ALA A 208 17.16 0.22 -17.10
N ARG A 209 18.27 -0.12 -17.73
CA ARG A 209 18.35 -0.85 -19.00
C ARG A 209 18.99 -2.20 -18.77
N PHE A 210 18.43 -3.23 -19.39
CA PHE A 210 18.81 -4.62 -19.17
C PHE A 210 19.64 -5.16 -20.35
N GLY A 211 20.95 -5.32 -20.14
CA GLY A 211 21.88 -5.83 -21.15
C GLY A 211 21.75 -7.33 -21.46
N TRP A 212 21.10 -8.08 -20.57
CA TRP A 212 20.89 -9.54 -20.76
C TRP A 212 19.66 -9.88 -21.63
N ARG A 213 18.83 -8.90 -21.99
CA ARG A 213 17.69 -9.12 -22.88
C ARG A 213 18.15 -9.22 -24.34
N THR A 214 17.65 -10.20 -25.08
CA THR A 214 17.99 -10.39 -26.47
C THR A 214 16.73 -10.33 -27.34
N PRO A 215 16.63 -9.42 -28.32
CA PRO A 215 17.59 -8.33 -28.60
C PRO A 215 17.56 -7.24 -27.50
N VAL A 216 18.68 -6.56 -27.29
CA VAL A 216 18.74 -5.37 -26.40
C VAL A 216 17.95 -4.23 -27.04
N SER A 217 16.98 -3.70 -26.32
CA SER A 217 16.09 -2.64 -26.85
C SER A 217 16.66 -1.22 -26.64
N GLY A 218 17.53 -1.04 -25.68
CA GLY A 218 18.00 0.29 -25.25
C GLY A 218 16.93 1.14 -24.55
N GLN A 219 15.69 0.66 -24.43
CA GLN A 219 14.63 1.35 -23.71
C GLN A 219 14.72 1.05 -22.19
N PRO A 220 14.36 2.03 -21.34
CA PRO A 220 14.31 1.79 -19.91
C PRO A 220 13.20 0.81 -19.56
N GLY A 221 13.51 -0.18 -18.72
CA GLY A 221 12.55 -1.13 -18.14
C GLY A 221 11.93 -0.65 -16.84
N VAL A 222 12.38 0.52 -16.34
CA VAL A 222 11.90 1.19 -15.12
C VAL A 222 11.74 2.68 -15.44
N LEU A 223 10.92 3.43 -14.70
CA LEU A 223 10.77 4.88 -14.89
C LEU A 223 12.12 5.61 -14.84
N THR A 224 12.35 6.51 -15.80
CA THR A 224 13.42 7.51 -15.72
C THR A 224 13.01 8.63 -14.74
N PRO A 225 13.96 9.48 -14.28
CA PRO A 225 13.61 10.64 -13.46
C PRO A 225 12.57 11.56 -14.10
N GLU A 226 12.63 11.78 -15.42
CA GLU A 226 11.66 12.59 -16.17
C GLU A 226 10.29 11.94 -16.17
N GLN A 227 10.24 10.63 -16.38
CA GLN A 227 9.00 9.86 -16.38
C GLN A 227 8.39 9.81 -14.98
N ALA A 228 9.20 9.74 -13.91
CA ALA A 228 8.73 9.75 -12.54
C ALA A 228 8.05 11.10 -12.19
N ILE A 229 8.63 12.24 -12.56
CA ILE A 229 8.00 13.55 -12.36
C ILE A 229 6.74 13.71 -13.23
N ALA A 230 6.75 13.22 -14.46
CA ALA A 230 5.56 13.22 -15.31
C ALA A 230 4.44 12.36 -14.70
N ALA A 231 4.77 11.16 -14.18
CA ALA A 231 3.82 10.29 -13.50
C ALA A 231 3.26 10.97 -12.24
N ALA A 232 4.10 11.56 -11.40
CA ALA A 232 3.69 12.31 -10.21
C ALA A 232 2.73 13.45 -10.55
N THR A 233 3.00 14.18 -11.63
CA THR A 233 2.14 15.26 -12.13
C THR A 233 0.76 14.73 -12.53
N VAL A 234 0.71 13.66 -13.31
CA VAL A 234 -0.55 13.04 -13.75
C VAL A 234 -1.34 12.44 -12.58
N LEU A 235 -0.65 11.87 -11.61
CA LEU A 235 -1.23 11.35 -10.37
C LEU A 235 -1.77 12.46 -9.45
N GLY A 236 -1.34 13.71 -9.65
CA GLY A 236 -1.63 14.81 -8.73
C GLY A 236 -0.91 14.63 -7.39
N ALA A 237 0.28 14.02 -7.39
CA ALA A 237 1.07 13.85 -6.19
C ALA A 237 1.70 15.16 -5.74
N ARG A 238 1.70 15.42 -4.44
CA ARG A 238 2.34 16.61 -3.85
C ARG A 238 3.84 16.39 -3.68
N THR A 239 4.20 15.21 -3.17
CA THR A 239 5.56 14.84 -2.85
C THR A 239 5.95 13.56 -3.58
N VAL A 240 7.18 13.51 -4.10
CA VAL A 240 7.83 12.30 -4.60
C VAL A 240 8.95 11.90 -3.64
N VAL A 241 8.90 10.67 -3.16
CA VAL A 241 10.02 10.01 -2.50
C VAL A 241 10.63 9.03 -3.48
N PRO A 242 11.85 9.26 -3.96
CA PRO A 242 12.51 8.37 -4.92
C PRO A 242 12.88 7.04 -4.26
N ILE A 243 12.63 5.96 -5.00
CA ILE A 243 12.97 4.59 -4.65
C ILE A 243 13.67 3.92 -5.83
N HIS A 244 14.19 2.70 -5.62
CA HIS A 244 14.70 1.82 -6.67
C HIS A 244 15.80 2.50 -7.51
N TYR A 245 16.91 2.91 -6.87
CA TYR A 245 18.05 3.54 -7.54
C TYR A 245 19.34 3.39 -6.72
N GLY A 246 20.47 3.52 -7.40
CA GLY A 246 21.79 3.56 -6.79
C GLY A 246 22.63 2.31 -7.05
N ILE A 247 22.15 1.36 -7.86
CA ILE A 247 22.95 0.19 -8.27
C ILE A 247 24.07 0.65 -9.21
N SER A 248 25.29 0.20 -8.91
CA SER A 248 26.47 0.50 -9.71
C SER A 248 27.39 -0.72 -9.85
N GLY A 249 28.21 -0.73 -10.91
CA GLY A 249 29.19 -1.79 -11.15
C GLY A 249 28.61 -3.13 -11.61
N VAL A 250 27.39 -3.12 -12.16
CA VAL A 250 26.75 -4.28 -12.79
C VAL A 250 26.65 -4.05 -14.30
N ASP A 251 27.50 -4.70 -15.07
CA ASP A 251 27.64 -4.44 -16.52
C ASP A 251 26.34 -4.58 -17.31
N ALA A 252 25.49 -5.52 -16.93
CA ALA A 252 24.24 -5.81 -17.63
C ALA A 252 23.04 -5.03 -17.06
N TYR A 253 23.21 -4.24 -16.01
CA TYR A 253 22.17 -3.41 -15.38
C TYR A 253 22.63 -1.96 -15.31
N GLN A 254 22.15 -1.15 -16.24
CA GLN A 254 22.60 0.23 -16.36
C GLN A 254 21.50 1.19 -15.95
N GLU A 255 21.73 1.93 -14.87
CA GLU A 255 20.91 3.06 -14.49
C GLU A 255 21.25 4.31 -15.30
N VAL A 256 20.37 5.31 -15.28
CA VAL A 256 20.72 6.64 -15.75
C VAL A 256 21.79 7.27 -14.85
N ASP A 257 22.61 8.16 -15.40
CA ASP A 257 23.62 8.87 -14.63
C ASP A 257 22.96 9.77 -13.57
N ASP A 258 23.40 9.67 -12.30
CA ASP A 258 22.94 10.49 -11.18
C ASP A 258 21.40 10.57 -11.12
N PRO A 259 20.66 9.45 -10.87
CA PRO A 259 19.21 9.43 -10.93
C PRO A 259 18.55 10.44 -10.00
N LEU A 260 19.07 10.58 -8.77
CA LEU A 260 18.54 11.52 -7.78
C LEU A 260 18.77 12.97 -8.20
N GLY A 261 19.96 13.34 -8.62
CA GLY A 261 20.25 14.68 -9.11
C GLY A 261 19.44 15.01 -10.37
N ALA A 262 19.24 14.04 -11.27
CA ALA A 262 18.37 14.20 -12.44
C ALA A 262 16.92 14.46 -12.01
N LEU A 263 16.38 13.69 -11.06
CA LEU A 263 15.03 13.89 -10.53
C LEU A 263 14.86 15.30 -9.94
N ILE A 264 15.80 15.73 -9.10
CA ILE A 264 15.78 17.07 -8.50
C ILE A 264 15.83 18.16 -9.57
N ARG A 265 16.64 17.99 -10.62
CA ARG A 265 16.72 18.95 -11.74
C ARG A 265 15.38 19.04 -12.50
N VAL A 266 14.77 17.89 -12.80
CA VAL A 266 13.48 17.84 -13.53
C VAL A 266 12.33 18.41 -12.71
N ALA A 267 12.34 18.17 -11.39
CA ALA A 267 11.30 18.71 -10.51
C ALA A 267 11.32 20.24 -10.38
N ARG A 268 12.44 20.90 -10.66
CA ARG A 268 12.55 22.37 -10.62
C ARG A 268 11.55 23.00 -11.58
N GLY A 269 10.76 23.94 -11.05
CA GLY A 269 9.72 24.62 -11.83
C GLY A 269 8.40 23.87 -11.96
N THR A 270 8.29 22.70 -11.34
CA THR A 270 7.01 21.97 -11.15
C THR A 270 6.45 22.24 -9.74
N ALA A 271 5.21 21.79 -9.51
CA ALA A 271 4.60 21.82 -8.16
C ALA A 271 5.00 20.60 -7.31
N ILE A 272 5.84 19.71 -7.84
CA ILE A 272 6.23 18.47 -7.17
C ILE A 272 7.40 18.73 -6.21
N GLU A 273 7.23 18.37 -4.95
CA GLU A 273 8.31 18.34 -3.99
C GLU A 273 9.05 16.99 -4.05
N VAL A 274 10.38 17.02 -4.09
CA VAL A 274 11.21 15.82 -3.98
C VAL A 274 11.76 15.72 -2.55
N GLN A 275 11.45 14.64 -1.85
CA GLN A 275 12.06 14.32 -0.56
C GLN A 275 13.03 13.14 -0.74
N SER A 276 14.31 13.40 -0.64
CA SER A 276 15.34 12.34 -0.56
C SER A 276 15.37 11.80 0.86
N VAL A 277 14.69 10.68 1.08
CA VAL A 277 14.61 9.99 2.37
C VAL A 277 15.55 8.79 2.31
N GLN A 278 16.49 8.68 3.24
CA GLN A 278 17.41 7.55 3.30
C GLN A 278 16.74 6.32 3.94
N PRO A 279 17.21 5.09 3.66
CA PRO A 279 16.74 3.90 4.36
C PRO A 279 16.84 4.07 5.88
N GLY A 280 15.74 3.78 6.60
CA GLY A 280 15.58 3.98 8.02
C GLY A 280 15.03 5.35 8.43
N GLU A 281 15.05 6.34 7.56
CA GLU A 281 14.45 7.66 7.82
C GLU A 281 12.94 7.68 7.59
N TRP A 282 12.31 8.69 8.18
CA TRP A 282 10.86 8.90 8.10
C TRP A 282 10.52 10.01 7.12
N VAL A 283 9.46 9.79 6.35
CA VAL A 283 8.88 10.82 5.47
C VAL A 283 8.33 11.96 6.33
N ALA A 284 8.72 13.18 5.97
CA ALA A 284 8.17 14.37 6.60
C ALA A 284 6.83 14.76 5.97
N TRP A 285 5.81 14.96 6.78
CA TRP A 285 4.56 15.55 6.34
C TRP A 285 4.63 17.09 6.33
N LYS A 286 4.09 17.68 5.26
CA LYS A 286 3.95 19.13 5.15
C LYS A 286 2.49 19.54 4.97
#